data_b2284f3d4933e71506b5b8b958006a4d
#
_entry.id   b2284f3d4933e71506b5b8b958006a4d
#
_cell.length_a   1.000
_cell.length_b   1.000
_cell.length_c   1.000
_cell.angle_alpha   90.00
_cell.angle_beta   90.00
_cell.angle_gamma   90.00
#
_symmetry.space_group_name_H-M   'P 1'
#
loop_
_entity.id
_entity.type
_entity.pdbx_description
1 polymer ?
#
loop_
_entity_poly.entity_id
_entity_poly.type
_entity_poly.pdbx_seq_one_letter_code
_entity_poly.pdbx_strand_id
1 'polypeptide(L)'
;YIDNVLANTPSTSLVGNQLAGFGSLDNSEYAGKDKNDSEISGWRAALRWEINDNWAMTLSAVHQETNNGFFNDYDPSVGDLETVKFYDDHRDDEYDMYSLTIEADLGFAQLVSATSYYEREIDSVFDNTVYMHYWSSIYCQTYAVGSGPGYYGGAYYFKDPNNPDLYMVWGAYCHAPTVDGDYLAAYDAPGQQDRFTQEIRLSSQGETLDWLVGLYYEDSNNSWQADFGLPTSNSY
;
A
#
# COMPACT_ATOMS: atom_id res chain seq x y z
N TYR A 1 -12.71 12.93 -8.15
CA TYR A 1 -11.90 13.91 -8.92
C TYR A 1 -11.25 14.84 -7.92
N ILE A 2 -9.95 14.64 -7.66
CA ILE A 2 -9.17 15.43 -6.70
C ILE A 2 -8.07 16.12 -7.47
N ASP A 3 -7.98 17.44 -7.30
CA ASP A 3 -6.97 18.26 -7.96
C ASP A 3 -5.75 18.40 -7.03
N ASN A 4 -4.55 18.17 -7.56
CA ASN A 4 -3.31 18.56 -6.91
C ASN A 4 -2.96 19.99 -7.29
N VAL A 5 -3.13 20.92 -6.34
CA VAL A 5 -2.89 22.33 -6.58
C VAL A 5 -1.46 22.74 -6.20
N LEU A 6 -1.03 23.91 -6.69
CA LEU A 6 0.31 24.39 -6.41
C LEU A 6 0.54 24.65 -4.91
N ALA A 7 1.69 24.30 -4.40
CA ALA A 7 2.09 24.38 -3.00
C ALA A 7 2.04 25.80 -2.39
N ASN A 8 2.01 26.83 -3.20
CA ASN A 8 1.84 28.22 -2.77
C ASN A 8 0.38 28.61 -2.50
N THR A 9 -0.56 27.69 -2.66
CA THR A 9 -1.97 27.90 -2.32
C THR A 9 -2.09 28.06 -0.81
N PRO A 10 -2.74 29.11 -0.30
CA PRO A 10 -2.94 29.29 1.12
C PRO A 10 -3.76 28.14 1.70
N SER A 11 -3.17 27.39 2.62
CA SER A 11 -3.89 26.35 3.36
C SER A 11 -4.40 26.93 4.68
N THR A 12 -5.64 26.62 5.01
CA THR A 12 -6.29 27.02 6.27
C THR A 12 -6.33 25.89 7.29
N SER A 13 -5.82 24.69 6.96
CA SER A 13 -5.74 23.60 7.92
C SER A 13 -4.79 23.88 9.07
N LEU A 14 -4.95 23.13 10.16
CA LEU A 14 -3.97 23.17 11.25
C LEU A 14 -2.58 22.82 10.74
N VAL A 15 -2.51 21.88 9.84
CA VAL A 15 -1.26 21.49 9.16
C VAL A 15 -0.77 22.66 8.30
N GLY A 16 -1.61 23.20 7.45
CA GLY A 16 -1.26 24.29 6.56
C GLY A 16 -0.93 25.61 7.27
N ASN A 17 -1.64 25.96 8.33
CA ASN A 17 -1.32 27.15 9.14
C ASN A 17 0.03 27.03 9.87
N GLN A 18 0.45 25.83 10.17
CA GLN A 18 1.72 25.58 10.83
C GLN A 18 2.87 25.41 9.86
N LEU A 19 2.55 24.99 8.65
CA LEU A 19 3.43 24.94 7.51
C LEU A 19 3.39 26.23 6.72
N ALA A 20 3.24 27.40 7.38
CA ALA A 20 3.10 28.70 6.72
C ALA A 20 4.17 28.90 5.61
N GLY A 21 3.82 28.43 4.43
CA GLY A 21 4.66 28.26 3.27
C GLY A 21 5.44 26.93 3.33
N PHE A 22 5.26 26.10 2.32
CA PHE A 22 6.15 24.97 2.05
C PHE A 22 7.54 25.46 1.60
N GLY A 23 7.90 26.67 1.97
CA GLY A 23 9.16 27.32 1.67
C GLY A 23 9.46 27.36 0.19
N SER A 24 10.57 26.75 -0.21
CA SER A 24 10.99 26.64 -1.61
C SER A 24 10.51 25.36 -2.30
N LEU A 25 9.70 24.53 -1.63
CA LEU A 25 9.20 23.30 -2.26
C LEU A 25 8.30 23.63 -3.44
N ASP A 26 8.61 23.03 -4.56
CA ASP A 26 7.90 23.15 -5.81
C ASP A 26 7.25 21.82 -6.17
N ASN A 27 5.93 21.81 -6.33
CA ASN A 27 5.16 20.66 -6.77
C ASN A 27 4.60 20.84 -8.18
N SER A 28 5.11 21.81 -8.94
CA SER A 28 4.58 22.13 -10.26
C SER A 28 4.65 20.95 -11.25
N GLU A 29 5.57 20.03 -11.06
CA GLU A 29 5.69 18.80 -11.84
C GLU A 29 4.49 17.86 -11.63
N TYR A 30 3.96 17.82 -10.40
CA TYR A 30 2.89 16.90 -10.01
C TYR A 30 1.52 17.58 -9.92
N ALA A 31 1.47 18.91 -9.97
CA ALA A 31 0.22 19.65 -9.92
C ALA A 31 -0.63 19.38 -11.18
N GLY A 32 -1.93 19.21 -10.98
CA GLY A 32 -2.85 18.92 -12.08
C GLY A 32 -4.24 18.62 -11.59
N LYS A 33 -5.15 18.45 -12.52
CA LYS A 33 -6.55 18.10 -12.28
C LYS A 33 -6.74 16.60 -12.30
N ASP A 34 -7.75 16.16 -11.54
CA ASP A 34 -8.24 14.78 -11.55
C ASP A 34 -7.11 13.74 -11.34
N LYS A 35 -6.21 14.02 -10.39
CA LYS A 35 -5.02 13.20 -10.17
C LYS A 35 -5.30 11.85 -9.50
N ASN A 36 -6.51 11.64 -8.98
CA ASN A 36 -6.96 10.41 -8.36
C ASN A 36 -7.73 9.51 -9.32
N ASP A 37 -7.33 9.47 -10.57
CA ASP A 37 -7.89 8.55 -11.55
C ASP A 37 -7.59 7.09 -11.18
N SER A 38 -8.40 6.19 -11.72
CA SER A 38 -8.24 4.75 -11.54
C SER A 38 -8.55 4.04 -12.85
N GLU A 39 -7.63 3.24 -13.29
CA GLU A 39 -7.80 2.40 -14.47
C GLU A 39 -7.71 0.92 -14.06
N ILE A 40 -8.69 0.13 -14.46
CA ILE A 40 -8.72 -1.30 -14.20
C ILE A 40 -8.81 -2.01 -15.53
N SER A 41 -7.87 -2.90 -15.78
CA SER A 41 -7.87 -3.79 -16.93
C SER A 41 -7.72 -5.24 -16.49
N GLY A 42 -8.16 -6.16 -17.33
CA GLY A 42 -7.99 -7.57 -17.01
C GLY A 42 -8.67 -8.50 -18.02
N TRP A 43 -8.41 -9.77 -17.82
CA TRP A 43 -9.02 -10.81 -18.61
C TRP A 43 -9.31 -12.05 -17.75
N ARG A 44 -10.24 -12.85 -18.24
CA ARG A 44 -10.58 -14.14 -17.65
C ARG A 44 -10.77 -15.17 -18.75
N ALA A 45 -10.21 -16.37 -18.54
CA ALA A 45 -10.41 -17.52 -19.41
C ALA A 45 -10.79 -18.74 -18.57
N ALA A 46 -11.65 -19.59 -19.14
CA ALA A 46 -11.99 -20.88 -18.53
C ALA A 46 -12.21 -21.92 -19.62
N LEU A 47 -11.72 -23.14 -19.37
CA LEU A 47 -11.91 -24.31 -20.22
C LEU A 47 -12.47 -25.43 -19.38
N ARG A 48 -13.66 -25.90 -19.73
CA ARG A 48 -14.26 -27.11 -19.15
C ARG A 48 -14.10 -28.26 -20.13
N TRP A 49 -13.59 -29.35 -19.62
CA TRP A 49 -13.45 -30.61 -20.37
C TRP A 49 -14.22 -31.71 -19.63
N GLU A 50 -15.22 -32.26 -20.31
CA GLU A 50 -15.94 -33.47 -19.90
C GLU A 50 -15.19 -34.68 -20.43
N ILE A 51 -14.44 -35.34 -19.54
CA ILE A 51 -13.59 -36.47 -19.90
C ILE A 51 -14.47 -37.68 -20.25
N ASN A 52 -15.54 -37.87 -19.49
CA ASN A 52 -16.60 -38.85 -19.70
C ASN A 52 -17.83 -38.43 -18.86
N ASP A 53 -18.87 -39.27 -18.85
CA ASP A 53 -20.13 -38.99 -18.14
C ASP A 53 -19.96 -38.77 -16.61
N ASN A 54 -18.87 -39.28 -16.03
CA ASN A 54 -18.64 -39.21 -14.59
C ASN A 54 -17.52 -38.28 -14.19
N TRP A 55 -16.72 -37.78 -15.14
CA TRP A 55 -15.55 -36.95 -14.83
C TRP A 55 -15.52 -35.69 -15.68
N ALA A 56 -15.41 -34.56 -15.01
CA ALA A 56 -15.17 -33.28 -15.65
C ALA A 56 -14.04 -32.52 -14.95
N MET A 57 -13.35 -31.70 -15.70
CA MET A 57 -12.37 -30.77 -15.16
C MET A 57 -12.57 -29.36 -15.72
N THR A 58 -12.32 -28.37 -14.91
CA THR A 58 -12.34 -26.97 -15.31
C THR A 58 -11.02 -26.33 -14.96
N LEU A 59 -10.33 -25.81 -15.96
CA LEU A 59 -9.16 -24.97 -15.80
C LEU A 59 -9.57 -23.52 -15.99
N SER A 60 -9.15 -22.63 -15.10
CA SER A 60 -9.39 -21.19 -15.26
C SER A 60 -8.16 -20.36 -14.93
N ALA A 61 -8.10 -19.20 -15.58
CA ALA A 61 -7.09 -18.19 -15.35
C ALA A 61 -7.77 -16.83 -15.31
N VAL A 62 -7.32 -15.98 -14.40
CA VAL A 62 -7.75 -14.59 -14.24
C VAL A 62 -6.51 -13.74 -14.08
N HIS A 63 -6.48 -12.60 -14.75
CA HIS A 63 -5.49 -11.58 -14.60
C HIS A 63 -6.19 -10.24 -14.44
N GLN A 64 -5.73 -9.41 -13.52
CA GLN A 64 -6.22 -8.04 -13.36
C GLN A 64 -5.06 -7.12 -12.97
N GLU A 65 -5.05 -5.98 -13.59
CA GLU A 65 -4.18 -4.86 -13.33
C GLU A 65 -5.04 -3.65 -12.95
N THR A 66 -4.66 -2.99 -11.87
CA THR A 66 -5.32 -1.77 -11.40
C THR A 66 -4.25 -0.72 -11.18
N ASN A 67 -4.32 0.36 -11.93
CA ASN A 67 -3.45 1.51 -11.81
C ASN A 67 -4.26 2.64 -11.16
N ASN A 68 -3.85 3.08 -10.00
CA ASN A 68 -4.46 4.20 -9.31
C ASN A 68 -3.46 5.33 -9.22
N GLY A 69 -3.89 6.51 -9.62
CA GLY A 69 -3.20 7.75 -9.34
C GLY A 69 -3.25 8.10 -7.85
N PHE A 70 -3.25 9.35 -7.52
CA PHE A 70 -3.23 9.83 -6.14
C PHE A 70 -4.30 9.18 -5.26
N PHE A 71 -3.99 9.02 -3.98
CA PHE A 71 -4.97 8.54 -3.01
C PHE A 71 -6.20 9.44 -2.96
N ASN A 72 -7.34 8.84 -2.63
CA ASN A 72 -8.64 9.53 -2.52
C ASN A 72 -8.71 10.35 -1.22
N ASP A 73 -7.69 11.14 -0.94
CA ASP A 73 -7.60 12.07 0.17
C ASP A 73 -7.51 13.52 -0.33
N TYR A 74 -8.19 14.41 0.31
CA TYR A 74 -8.12 15.84 0.03
C TYR A 74 -8.04 16.64 1.34
N ASP A 75 -7.51 17.85 1.24
CA ASP A 75 -7.39 18.74 2.39
C ASP A 75 -8.45 19.85 2.30
N PRO A 76 -9.52 19.79 3.12
CA PRO A 76 -10.58 20.81 3.12
C PRO A 76 -10.09 22.22 3.38
N SER A 77 -8.88 22.37 3.86
CA SER A 77 -8.27 23.68 4.10
C SER A 77 -7.57 24.25 2.88
N VAL A 78 -7.24 23.40 1.91
CA VAL A 78 -6.73 23.80 0.60
C VAL A 78 -7.89 24.22 -0.28
N GLY A 79 -8.89 23.33 -0.38
CA GLY A 79 -10.10 23.57 -1.19
C GLY A 79 -11.03 22.35 -1.20
N ASP A 80 -12.15 22.48 -1.89
CA ASP A 80 -13.08 21.37 -2.07
C ASP A 80 -12.51 20.42 -3.13
N LEU A 81 -12.23 19.18 -2.73
CA LEU A 81 -11.57 18.16 -3.56
C LEU A 81 -10.19 18.62 -4.08
N GLU A 82 -9.46 19.36 -3.26
CA GLU A 82 -8.10 19.80 -3.55
C GLU A 82 -7.10 19.26 -2.52
N THR A 83 -5.87 19.03 -2.96
CA THR A 83 -4.75 18.58 -2.13
C THR A 83 -3.46 19.24 -2.58
N VAL A 84 -2.40 19.16 -1.77
CA VAL A 84 -1.04 19.54 -2.14
C VAL A 84 -0.13 18.36 -1.95
N LYS A 85 0.34 17.79 -3.04
CA LYS A 85 1.28 16.68 -3.09
C LYS A 85 2.52 17.07 -3.86
N PHE A 86 3.66 16.59 -3.40
CA PHE A 86 4.99 16.86 -3.95
C PHE A 86 5.60 15.65 -4.65
N TYR A 87 4.88 14.54 -4.63
CA TYR A 87 5.26 13.28 -5.23
C TYR A 87 4.14 12.73 -6.09
N ASP A 88 4.52 11.83 -6.98
CA ASP A 88 3.57 11.06 -7.78
C ASP A 88 3.04 9.89 -6.93
N ASP A 89 2.09 10.21 -6.05
CA ASP A 89 1.35 9.20 -5.30
C ASP A 89 0.71 8.22 -6.27
N HIS A 90 0.96 6.93 -6.08
CA HIS A 90 0.30 5.91 -6.88
C HIS A 90 0.17 4.60 -6.10
N ARG A 91 -0.72 3.78 -6.59
CA ARG A 91 -0.84 2.39 -6.15
C ARG A 91 -1.22 1.52 -7.32
N ASP A 92 -0.26 0.78 -7.81
CA ASP A 92 -0.43 -0.22 -8.83
C ASP A 92 -0.57 -1.60 -8.18
N ASP A 93 -1.56 -2.35 -8.63
CA ASP A 93 -1.97 -3.62 -8.02
C ASP A 93 -2.26 -4.61 -9.14
N GLU A 94 -1.42 -5.62 -9.27
CA GLU A 94 -1.53 -6.66 -10.28
C GLU A 94 -1.71 -8.01 -9.62
N TYR A 95 -2.63 -8.82 -10.12
CA TYR A 95 -2.73 -10.19 -9.68
C TYR A 95 -3.05 -11.18 -10.78
N ASP A 96 -2.52 -12.37 -10.62
CA ASP A 96 -2.81 -13.56 -11.39
C ASP A 96 -3.43 -14.65 -10.50
N MET A 97 -4.44 -15.32 -11.03
CA MET A 97 -5.04 -16.47 -10.36
C MET A 97 -5.28 -17.60 -11.36
N TYR A 98 -4.77 -18.77 -11.04
CA TYR A 98 -4.96 -20.01 -11.79
C TYR A 98 -5.72 -21.01 -10.92
N SER A 99 -6.67 -21.72 -11.49
CA SER A 99 -7.39 -22.76 -10.76
C SER A 99 -7.69 -23.97 -11.62
N LEU A 100 -7.68 -25.13 -10.97
CA LEU A 100 -8.09 -26.42 -11.52
C LEU A 100 -9.14 -27.01 -10.60
N THR A 101 -10.34 -27.24 -11.15
CA THR A 101 -11.40 -27.97 -10.45
C THR A 101 -11.63 -29.29 -11.16
N ILE A 102 -11.60 -30.38 -10.41
CA ILE A 102 -11.96 -31.72 -10.87
C ILE A 102 -13.23 -32.14 -10.13
N GLU A 103 -14.22 -32.57 -10.92
CA GLU A 103 -15.50 -33.07 -10.43
C GLU A 103 -15.66 -34.53 -10.89
N ALA A 104 -16.06 -35.40 -9.98
CA ALA A 104 -16.31 -36.81 -10.35
C ALA A 104 -17.54 -37.37 -9.62
N ASP A 105 -18.31 -38.14 -10.36
CA ASP A 105 -19.34 -39.02 -9.83
C ASP A 105 -18.75 -40.43 -9.63
N LEU A 106 -18.60 -40.80 -8.36
CA LEU A 106 -18.05 -42.10 -7.95
C LEU A 106 -19.15 -43.14 -7.76
N GLY A 107 -20.41 -42.80 -8.01
CA GLY A 107 -21.58 -43.65 -7.82
C GLY A 107 -22.09 -43.66 -6.37
N PHE A 108 -21.23 -43.68 -5.37
CA PHE A 108 -21.59 -43.64 -3.96
C PHE A 108 -21.38 -42.25 -3.34
N ALA A 109 -20.62 -41.40 -4.01
CA ALA A 109 -20.30 -40.05 -3.59
C ALA A 109 -19.92 -39.16 -4.78
N GLN A 110 -20.08 -37.86 -4.63
CA GLN A 110 -19.49 -36.86 -5.52
C GLN A 110 -18.16 -36.40 -4.96
N LEU A 111 -17.14 -36.40 -5.80
CA LEU A 111 -15.83 -35.84 -5.53
C LEU A 111 -15.70 -34.44 -6.15
N VAL A 112 -15.22 -33.48 -5.38
CA VAL A 112 -14.73 -32.19 -5.89
C VAL A 112 -13.32 -31.98 -5.36
N SER A 113 -12.38 -31.77 -6.28
CA SER A 113 -11.02 -31.33 -5.95
C SER A 113 -10.78 -29.98 -6.58
N ALA A 114 -10.46 -28.98 -5.77
CA ALA A 114 -10.19 -27.62 -6.19
C ALA A 114 -8.77 -27.22 -5.77
N THR A 115 -7.96 -26.88 -6.75
CA THR A 115 -6.59 -26.38 -6.58
C THR A 115 -6.56 -24.94 -7.08
N SER A 116 -5.94 -24.02 -6.37
CA SER A 116 -5.67 -22.69 -6.90
C SER A 116 -4.28 -22.20 -6.53
N TYR A 117 -3.75 -21.36 -7.40
CA TYR A 117 -2.56 -20.57 -7.18
C TYR A 117 -2.89 -19.11 -7.46
N TYR A 118 -2.50 -18.25 -6.55
CA TYR A 118 -2.72 -16.81 -6.59
C TYR A 118 -1.40 -16.12 -6.34
N GLU A 119 -1.09 -15.14 -7.16
CA GLU A 119 0.06 -14.26 -7.06
C GLU A 119 -0.42 -12.82 -7.19
N ARG A 120 0.13 -11.93 -6.37
CA ARG A 120 -0.20 -10.52 -6.38
C ARG A 120 1.03 -9.68 -6.08
N GLU A 121 1.20 -8.64 -6.85
CA GLU A 121 2.20 -7.60 -6.64
C GLU A 121 1.50 -6.25 -6.43
N ILE A 122 2.03 -5.47 -5.51
CA ILE A 122 1.58 -4.12 -5.21
C ILE A 122 2.81 -3.23 -5.27
N ASP A 123 2.74 -2.19 -6.07
CA ASP A 123 3.66 -1.07 -6.03
C ASP A 123 2.91 0.17 -5.55
N SER A 124 3.41 0.82 -4.51
CA SER A 124 2.73 2.00 -3.98
C SER A 124 3.72 2.99 -3.39
N VAL A 125 3.54 4.22 -3.79
CA VAL A 125 4.30 5.37 -3.28
C VAL A 125 3.32 6.40 -2.72
N PHE A 126 3.61 6.85 -1.51
CA PHE A 126 2.83 7.88 -0.82
C PHE A 126 3.67 9.13 -0.60
N ASP A 127 3.15 10.26 -0.96
CA ASP A 127 3.73 11.53 -0.54
C ASP A 127 3.54 11.73 0.96
N ASN A 128 4.64 11.76 1.66
CA ASN A 128 4.69 11.96 3.10
C ASN A 128 5.24 13.34 3.50
N THR A 129 5.44 14.22 2.52
CA THR A 129 6.10 15.52 2.69
C THR A 129 5.37 16.39 3.71
N VAL A 130 4.05 16.55 3.53
CA VAL A 130 3.23 17.38 4.43
C VAL A 130 3.23 16.82 5.85
N TYR A 131 3.10 15.52 6.00
CA TYR A 131 3.13 14.86 7.30
C TYR A 131 4.48 15.02 8.01
N MET A 132 5.55 14.87 7.28
CA MET A 132 6.90 15.03 7.82
C MET A 132 7.18 16.48 8.23
N HIS A 133 6.75 17.46 7.43
CA HIS A 133 6.83 18.87 7.78
C HIS A 133 6.00 19.21 9.02
N TYR A 134 4.79 18.66 9.14
CA TYR A 134 3.97 18.81 10.33
C TYR A 134 4.71 18.37 11.60
N TRP A 135 5.25 17.19 11.60
CA TRP A 135 5.99 16.66 12.74
C TRP A 135 7.25 17.47 13.03
N SER A 136 7.97 17.89 12.02
CA SER A 136 9.16 18.72 12.17
C SER A 136 8.84 20.08 12.78
N SER A 137 7.76 20.72 12.33
CA SER A 137 7.42 22.07 12.75
C SER A 137 6.85 22.12 14.16
N ILE A 138 5.90 21.25 14.49
CA ILE A 138 5.18 21.31 15.77
C ILE A 138 5.97 20.66 16.90
N TYR A 139 6.35 19.42 16.70
CA TYR A 139 7.04 18.69 17.76
C TYR A 139 8.38 19.31 18.10
N CYS A 140 9.11 19.71 17.08
CA CYS A 140 10.44 20.26 17.29
C CYS A 140 10.42 21.67 17.80
N GLN A 141 9.46 22.50 17.39
CA GLN A 141 9.33 23.87 17.90
C GLN A 141 8.66 23.93 19.27
N THR A 142 7.66 23.11 19.53
CA THR A 142 6.93 23.15 20.81
C THR A 142 7.73 22.56 21.95
N TYR A 143 8.62 21.63 21.68
CA TYR A 143 9.45 20.98 22.67
C TYR A 143 10.92 21.49 22.70
N ALA A 144 11.27 22.45 21.85
CA ALA A 144 12.60 23.08 21.83
C ALA A 144 12.91 23.98 23.06
N VAL A 145 12.19 23.77 24.16
CA VAL A 145 12.36 24.54 25.40
C VAL A 145 13.19 23.76 26.39
N GLY A 146 14.47 23.56 26.07
CA GLY A 146 15.42 23.01 27.00
C GLY A 146 16.84 23.36 26.58
N SER A 147 17.62 23.89 27.49
CA SER A 147 19.02 24.26 27.26
C SER A 147 19.93 23.14 27.75
N GLY A 148 20.60 22.47 26.83
CA GLY A 148 21.66 21.52 27.15
C GLY A 148 21.98 20.57 25.96
N PRO A 149 23.22 20.06 25.88
CA PRO A 149 23.56 19.06 24.90
C PRO A 149 22.72 17.81 25.10
N GLY A 150 21.95 17.40 24.08
CA GLY A 150 21.07 16.23 24.12
C GLY A 150 19.59 16.52 24.42
N TYR A 151 19.20 17.79 24.58
CA TYR A 151 17.83 18.21 24.79
C TYR A 151 17.35 19.02 23.58
N TYR A 152 16.67 18.39 22.66
CA TYR A 152 15.83 19.07 21.70
C TYR A 152 14.39 18.73 22.08
N GLY A 153 13.75 19.69 22.72
CA GLY A 153 12.33 19.71 22.93
C GLY A 153 11.68 18.45 23.49
N GLY A 154 12.17 17.93 24.58
CA GLY A 154 11.50 16.81 25.27
C GLY A 154 11.55 15.46 24.57
N ALA A 155 12.15 15.34 23.42
CA ALA A 155 12.41 14.06 22.79
C ALA A 155 13.58 13.36 23.49
N TYR A 156 13.38 12.13 23.89
CA TYR A 156 14.47 11.31 24.42
C TYR A 156 15.41 10.91 23.28
N TYR A 157 16.65 11.38 23.35
CA TYR A 157 17.70 10.97 22.45
C TYR A 157 18.28 9.64 22.90
N PHE A 158 18.14 8.65 22.07
CA PHE A 158 18.95 7.44 22.20
C PHE A 158 20.18 7.60 21.31
N LYS A 159 21.35 7.68 21.95
CA LYS A 159 22.59 7.64 21.22
C LYS A 159 22.71 6.26 20.58
N ASP A 160 22.93 6.23 19.25
CA ASP A 160 23.21 4.96 18.58
C ASP A 160 24.50 4.36 19.18
N PRO A 161 24.45 3.17 19.78
CA PRO A 161 25.63 2.56 20.36
C PRO A 161 26.73 2.24 19.31
N ASN A 162 26.37 2.16 18.05
CA ASN A 162 27.29 1.85 16.95
C ASN A 162 27.80 3.09 16.20
N ASN A 163 27.13 4.23 16.35
CA ASN A 163 27.51 5.50 15.75
C ASN A 163 27.28 6.64 16.74
N PRO A 164 28.33 7.08 17.48
CA PRO A 164 28.20 8.09 18.51
C PRO A 164 27.77 9.47 18.03
N ASP A 165 27.83 9.72 16.72
CA ASP A 165 27.42 10.97 16.08
C ASP A 165 25.97 10.89 15.56
N LEU A 166 25.38 9.70 15.57
CA LEU A 166 23.98 9.48 15.19
C LEU A 166 23.11 9.34 16.43
N TYR A 167 22.20 10.26 16.58
CA TYR A 167 21.17 10.19 17.60
C TYR A 167 19.92 9.61 16.98
N MET A 168 19.58 8.38 17.34
CA MET A 168 18.27 7.82 17.02
C MET A 168 17.24 8.51 17.89
N VAL A 169 16.49 9.37 17.31
CA VAL A 169 15.37 10.07 17.95
C VAL A 169 14.11 9.29 17.60
N TRP A 170 13.31 9.02 18.59
CA TRP A 170 11.88 8.92 18.36
C TRP A 170 11.44 10.32 17.93
N GLY A 171 11.48 10.56 16.64
CA GLY A 171 11.39 11.86 16.03
C GLY A 171 12.67 12.24 15.29
N ALA A 172 13.15 11.35 14.40
CA ALA A 172 14.15 11.71 13.38
C ALA A 172 13.78 12.98 12.59
N TYR A 173 12.55 13.33 12.70
CA TYR A 173 11.89 14.51 12.14
C TYR A 173 12.43 15.85 12.64
N CYS A 174 13.05 15.90 13.81
CA CYS A 174 13.57 17.15 14.36
C CYS A 174 14.90 17.61 13.77
N HIS A 175 15.55 16.80 12.95
CA HIS A 175 16.78 17.20 12.28
C HIS A 175 16.57 17.88 10.93
N ALA A 176 15.42 17.70 10.34
CA ALA A 176 15.13 18.21 9.01
C ALA A 176 15.11 19.76 8.91
N PRO A 177 14.56 20.50 9.89
CA PRO A 177 14.52 21.96 9.80
C PRO A 177 15.86 22.65 10.04
N THR A 178 16.84 21.96 10.58
CA THR A 178 18.15 22.55 10.91
C THR A 178 19.18 22.40 9.79
N VAL A 179 18.87 21.60 8.78
CA VAL A 179 19.72 21.38 7.62
C VAL A 179 19.00 21.95 6.41
N ASP A 180 19.20 23.21 6.16
CA ASP A 180 18.82 23.92 4.94
C ASP A 180 17.42 23.61 4.38
N GLY A 181 16.37 23.81 5.22
CA GLY A 181 15.08 24.10 4.62
C GLY A 181 14.26 22.88 4.25
N ASP A 182 13.63 23.01 3.19
CA ASP A 182 12.53 22.23 2.70
C ASP A 182 13.00 20.87 2.16
N TYR A 183 12.41 19.81 2.66
CA TYR A 183 12.70 18.45 2.18
C TYR A 183 11.44 17.76 1.67
N LEU A 184 11.60 16.97 0.66
CA LEU A 184 10.57 16.07 0.17
C LEU A 184 10.68 14.74 0.92
N ALA A 185 9.56 14.11 1.17
CA ALA A 185 9.52 12.79 1.79
C ALA A 185 8.51 11.90 1.08
N ALA A 186 8.95 10.73 0.71
CA ALA A 186 8.08 9.68 0.17
C ALA A 186 8.13 8.44 1.05
N TYR A 187 7.07 7.69 1.01
CA TYR A 187 6.92 6.38 1.63
C TYR A 187 6.67 5.36 0.54
N ASP A 188 7.64 4.51 0.30
CA ASP A 188 7.58 3.42 -0.66
C ASP A 188 7.15 2.15 0.05
N ALA A 189 6.11 1.50 -0.43
CA ALA A 189 5.48 0.36 0.22
C ALA A 189 5.10 -0.76 -0.76
N PRO A 190 6.11 -1.41 -1.37
CA PRO A 190 5.87 -2.57 -2.20
C PRO A 190 5.35 -3.76 -1.37
N GLY A 191 4.51 -4.56 -1.98
CA GLY A 191 3.95 -5.75 -1.38
C GLY A 191 3.87 -6.90 -2.38
N GLN A 192 4.07 -8.13 -1.89
CA GLN A 192 3.93 -9.35 -2.68
C GLN A 192 3.18 -10.39 -1.88
N GLN A 193 2.32 -11.13 -2.56
CA GLN A 193 1.57 -12.23 -1.96
C GLN A 193 1.50 -13.42 -2.92
N ASP A 194 1.92 -14.59 -2.43
CA ASP A 194 1.72 -15.87 -3.06
C ASP A 194 0.80 -16.73 -2.22
N ARG A 195 -0.11 -17.46 -2.85
CA ARG A 195 -0.98 -18.39 -2.14
C ARG A 195 -1.29 -19.61 -2.99
N PHE A 196 -1.02 -20.76 -2.43
CA PHE A 196 -1.48 -22.04 -2.96
C PHE A 196 -2.58 -22.59 -2.06
N THR A 197 -3.67 -23.08 -2.68
CA THR A 197 -4.74 -23.77 -1.95
C THR A 197 -5.10 -25.08 -2.61
N GLN A 198 -5.42 -26.06 -1.79
CA GLN A 198 -5.96 -27.34 -2.23
C GLN A 198 -7.12 -27.74 -1.33
N GLU A 199 -8.26 -28.00 -1.95
CA GLU A 199 -9.42 -28.54 -1.27
C GLU A 199 -9.87 -29.84 -1.96
N ILE A 200 -10.21 -30.86 -1.17
CA ILE A 200 -10.81 -32.09 -1.65
C ILE A 200 -12.06 -32.34 -0.81
N ARG A 201 -13.19 -32.49 -1.45
CA ARG A 201 -14.48 -32.78 -0.83
C ARG A 201 -15.12 -34.02 -1.41
N LEU A 202 -15.72 -34.84 -0.54
CA LEU A 202 -16.59 -35.93 -0.88
C LEU A 202 -17.96 -35.67 -0.23
N SER A 203 -19.02 -35.76 -1.01
CA SER A 203 -20.40 -35.65 -0.53
C SER A 203 -21.22 -36.88 -0.91
N SER A 204 -22.12 -37.26 -0.01
CA SER A 204 -22.99 -38.45 -0.25
C SER A 204 -23.93 -38.23 -1.43
N GLN A 205 -24.30 -39.34 -2.05
CA GLN A 205 -25.39 -39.44 -3.04
C GLN A 205 -26.48 -40.41 -2.58
N GLY A 206 -26.48 -40.78 -1.30
CA GLY A 206 -27.41 -41.75 -0.72
C GLY A 206 -28.75 -41.13 -0.32
N GLU A 207 -29.83 -41.90 -0.38
CA GLU A 207 -31.19 -41.48 -0.01
C GLU A 207 -31.42 -41.42 1.52
N THR A 208 -30.57 -42.06 2.32
CA THR A 208 -30.82 -42.28 3.77
C THR A 208 -29.92 -41.46 4.67
N LEU A 209 -28.76 -41.05 4.21
CA LEU A 209 -27.79 -40.32 5.02
C LEU A 209 -27.03 -39.31 4.13
N ASP A 210 -27.17 -38.05 4.48
CA ASP A 210 -26.37 -37.00 3.86
C ASP A 210 -25.13 -36.73 4.68
N TRP A 211 -23.96 -36.81 4.04
CA TRP A 211 -22.68 -36.51 4.66
C TRP A 211 -21.77 -35.76 3.68
N LEU A 212 -20.90 -34.94 4.24
CA LEU A 212 -19.82 -34.25 3.53
C LEU A 212 -18.54 -34.37 4.37
N VAL A 213 -17.46 -34.74 3.72
CA VAL A 213 -16.11 -34.79 4.30
C VAL A 213 -15.18 -34.03 3.37
N GLY A 214 -14.30 -33.24 3.93
CA GLY A 214 -13.34 -32.47 3.17
C GLY A 214 -12.00 -32.32 3.87
N LEU A 215 -10.98 -32.09 3.07
CA LEU A 215 -9.64 -31.71 3.50
C LEU A 215 -9.29 -30.40 2.78
N TYR A 216 -8.69 -29.50 3.54
CA TYR A 216 -8.20 -28.22 3.04
C TYR A 216 -6.75 -28.02 3.44
N TYR A 217 -5.96 -27.53 2.50
CA TYR A 217 -4.58 -27.13 2.71
C TYR A 217 -4.37 -25.74 2.08
N GLU A 218 -3.67 -24.88 2.80
CA GLU A 218 -3.24 -23.58 2.31
C GLU A 218 -1.78 -23.35 2.68
N ASP A 219 -1.04 -22.81 1.73
CA ASP A 219 0.29 -22.25 1.92
C ASP A 219 0.27 -20.82 1.38
N SER A 220 0.56 -19.86 2.24
CA SER A 220 0.50 -18.43 1.89
C SER A 220 1.76 -17.72 2.38
N ASN A 221 2.42 -17.05 1.48
CA ASN A 221 3.50 -16.14 1.77
C ASN A 221 3.05 -14.72 1.47
N ASN A 222 3.28 -13.82 2.41
CA ASN A 222 2.94 -12.41 2.26
C ASN A 222 4.12 -11.58 2.75
N SER A 223 4.68 -10.79 1.89
CA SER A 223 5.77 -9.87 2.20
C SER A 223 5.35 -8.44 1.86
N TRP A 224 5.71 -7.54 2.73
CA TRP A 224 5.61 -6.11 2.47
C TRP A 224 6.85 -5.43 3.04
N GLN A 225 7.24 -4.37 2.42
CA GLN A 225 8.35 -3.52 2.86
C GLN A 225 7.84 -2.10 2.96
N ALA A 226 8.45 -1.31 3.79
CA ALA A 226 8.14 0.08 3.95
C ALA A 226 9.44 0.87 4.10
N ASP A 227 9.74 1.66 3.09
CA ASP A 227 10.93 2.50 3.07
C ASP A 227 10.52 3.97 3.17
N PHE A 228 11.02 4.64 4.18
CA PHE A 228 10.89 6.08 4.32
C PHE A 228 12.11 6.75 3.68
N GLY A 229 11.92 7.30 2.51
CA GLY A 229 12.95 8.08 1.81
C GLY A 229 12.87 9.57 2.15
N LEU A 230 14.02 10.17 2.40
CA LEU A 230 14.20 11.61 2.28
C LEU A 230 14.99 11.83 0.99
N PRO A 231 14.36 12.12 -0.14
CA PRO A 231 15.06 12.27 -1.41
C PRO A 231 15.75 13.64 -1.53
N THR A 232 16.48 14.02 -0.51
CA THR A 232 17.25 15.28 -0.51
C THR A 232 18.61 15.17 -1.18
N SER A 233 18.94 14.03 -1.74
CA SER A 233 20.20 13.88 -2.50
C SER A 233 20.07 12.79 -3.55
N ASN A 234 20.08 13.18 -4.79
CA ASN A 234 20.51 12.45 -5.99
C ASN A 234 21.12 11.05 -5.77
N SER A 235 20.38 10.15 -5.19
CA SER A 235 20.81 8.76 -5.04
C SER A 235 19.61 7.85 -5.28
N TYR A 236 19.18 7.82 -6.52
CA TYR A 236 18.53 6.71 -7.20
C TYR A 236 19.36 6.35 -8.41
#